data_807591b8b5df886cf5d152712f36ea73
#
_entry.id   807591b8b5df886cf5d152712f36ea73
#
_cell.length_a   1.000
_cell.length_b   1.000
_cell.length_c   1.000
_cell.angle_alpha   90.00
_cell.angle_beta   90.00
_cell.angle_gamma   90.00
#
_symmetry.space_group_name_H-M   'P 1'
#
loop_
_entity.id
_entity.type
_entity.pdbx_description
1 polymer ?
#
loop_
_entity_poly.entity_id
_entity_poly.type
_entity_poly.pdbx_seq_one_letter_code
_entity_poly.pdbx_strand_id
1 'polypeptide(L)'
;MSEVLEAANTKPFGFMKFTPGLGVGGHCIPVDPSYLSYISRKSGIDTEFIDLANKVNLEMPEYVSSRVKSLLGGALVGKKILIVGVAYKSDVADTRESPSAELLKILQNSGADVYWHDDVVGEWSGSVSTPLVGDFDVVIVAILHSNVDVNAILNSSPLVFDCTGKIESTVVHRL
;
A
#
# COMPACT_ATOMS: atom_id res chain seq x y z
N MET A 1 8.76 -4.79 14.08
CA MET A 1 8.07 -3.46 14.11
C MET A 1 6.74 -3.51 14.85
N SER A 2 5.84 -4.46 14.57
CA SER A 2 4.53 -4.57 15.22
C SER A 2 4.60 -4.64 16.75
N GLU A 3 5.48 -5.46 17.32
CA GLU A 3 5.67 -5.57 18.78
C GLU A 3 6.07 -4.23 19.43
N VAL A 4 6.91 -3.46 18.76
CA VAL A 4 7.32 -2.12 19.23
C VAL A 4 6.13 -1.16 19.26
N LEU A 5 5.31 -1.19 18.19
CA LEU A 5 4.11 -0.35 18.10
C LEU A 5 3.06 -0.76 19.12
N GLU A 6 2.87 -2.06 19.37
CA GLU A 6 1.96 -2.54 20.41
C GLU A 6 2.44 -2.13 21.80
N ALA A 7 3.73 -2.30 22.10
CA ALA A 7 4.32 -1.85 23.36
C ALA A 7 4.14 -0.34 23.57
N ALA A 8 4.38 0.47 22.54
CA ALA A 8 4.18 1.92 22.60
C ALA A 8 2.71 2.30 22.78
N ASN A 9 1.77 1.54 22.18
CA ASN A 9 0.33 1.76 22.25
C ASN A 9 -0.27 1.45 23.63
N THR A 10 0.47 0.79 24.52
CA THR A 10 0.05 0.60 25.91
C THR A 10 0.05 1.91 26.70
N LYS A 11 0.68 2.98 26.20
CA LYS A 11 0.66 4.29 26.81
C LYS A 11 -0.77 4.87 26.79
N PRO A 12 -1.37 5.21 27.94
CA PRO A 12 -2.79 5.54 28.02
C PRO A 12 -3.16 6.91 27.43
N PHE A 13 -2.20 7.77 27.11
CA PHE A 13 -2.42 9.10 26.54
C PHE A 13 -1.20 9.58 25.71
N GLY A 14 -1.46 10.53 24.81
CA GLY A 14 -0.40 11.24 24.07
C GLY A 14 0.39 10.38 23.08
N PHE A 15 -0.09 9.19 22.73
CA PHE A 15 0.42 8.32 21.68
C PHE A 15 -0.71 7.93 20.72
N MET A 16 -0.48 8.10 19.43
CA MET A 16 -1.37 7.64 18.37
C MET A 16 -0.63 6.58 17.56
N LYS A 17 -1.15 5.37 17.56
CA LYS A 17 -0.55 4.26 16.83
C LYS A 17 -0.75 4.43 15.33
N PHE A 18 0.34 4.46 14.60
CA PHE A 18 0.37 4.33 13.14
C PHE A 18 1.07 3.03 12.76
N THR A 19 0.51 2.29 11.83
CA THR A 19 1.11 1.07 11.30
C THR A 19 1.72 1.35 9.93
N PRO A 20 2.89 0.76 9.62
CA PRO A 20 3.45 0.81 8.26
C PRO A 20 2.44 0.30 7.23
N GLY A 21 2.54 0.81 6.01
CA GLY A 21 1.69 0.44 4.88
C GLY A 21 2.36 0.75 3.55
N LEU A 22 1.63 0.59 2.46
CA LEU A 22 2.09 0.91 1.11
C LEU A 22 2.43 2.40 0.93
N GLY A 23 1.86 3.22 1.77
CA GLY A 23 1.99 4.68 1.78
C GLY A 23 0.71 5.33 2.29
N VAL A 24 0.75 6.63 2.52
CA VAL A 24 -0.38 7.43 2.94
C VAL A 24 -0.98 8.12 1.73
N GLY A 25 -2.27 7.88 1.50
CA GLY A 25 -3.06 8.56 0.48
C GLY A 25 -4.10 9.51 1.10
N GLY A 26 -5.08 9.89 0.28
CA GLY A 26 -6.09 10.87 0.64
C GLY A 26 -5.65 12.30 0.39
N HIS A 27 -6.34 13.28 0.97
CA HIS A 27 -6.10 14.69 0.66
C HIS A 27 -5.22 15.39 1.72
N CYS A 28 -5.57 15.32 2.99
CA CYS A 28 -4.92 16.16 4.02
C CYS A 28 -3.50 15.70 4.35
N ILE A 29 -3.32 14.42 4.71
CA ILE A 29 -2.03 13.94 5.23
C ILE A 29 -0.90 14.01 4.20
N PRO A 30 -1.07 13.66 2.92
CA PRO A 30 0.01 13.80 1.94
C PRO A 30 0.23 15.24 1.46
N VAL A 31 -0.76 16.13 1.59
CA VAL A 31 -0.75 17.47 0.97
C VAL A 31 -0.44 18.59 1.96
N ASP A 32 -1.12 18.64 3.11
CA ASP A 32 -1.01 19.77 4.06
C ASP A 32 0.42 19.96 4.61
N PRO A 33 1.19 18.88 4.93
CA PRO A 33 2.59 19.05 5.34
C PRO A 33 3.46 19.73 4.27
N SER A 34 3.17 19.50 2.99
CA SER A 34 3.89 20.14 1.87
C SER A 34 3.59 21.65 1.81
N TYR A 35 2.35 22.06 2.09
CA TYR A 35 2.02 23.49 2.23
C TYR A 35 2.75 24.14 3.41
N LEU A 36 2.80 23.45 4.55
CA LEU A 36 3.54 23.96 5.72
C LEU A 36 5.03 24.11 5.39
N SER A 37 5.64 23.11 4.77
CA SER A 37 7.05 23.15 4.33
C SER A 37 7.28 24.32 3.37
N TYR A 38 6.41 24.53 2.40
CA TYR A 38 6.50 25.63 1.45
C TYR A 38 6.46 27.01 2.11
N ILE A 39 5.50 27.25 3.02
CA ILE A 39 5.37 28.54 3.74
C ILE A 39 6.55 28.76 4.68
N SER A 40 6.99 27.72 5.40
CA SER A 40 8.15 27.81 6.30
C SER A 40 9.42 28.23 5.54
N ARG A 41 9.69 27.64 4.38
CA ARG A 41 10.83 28.03 3.53
C ARG A 41 10.76 29.50 3.08
N LYS A 42 9.56 30.01 2.77
CA LYS A 42 9.40 31.44 2.46
C LYS A 42 9.75 32.35 3.65
N SER A 43 9.65 31.84 4.87
CA SER A 43 10.03 32.52 6.10
C SER A 43 11.47 32.23 6.54
N GLY A 44 12.26 31.53 5.70
CA GLY A 44 13.64 31.19 5.99
C GLY A 44 13.83 30.01 6.97
N ILE A 45 12.79 29.18 7.15
CA ILE A 45 12.81 28.02 8.05
C ILE A 45 12.68 26.74 7.21
N ASP A 46 13.68 25.86 7.26
CA ASP A 46 13.62 24.54 6.66
C ASP A 46 12.91 23.52 7.57
N THR A 47 12.08 22.67 6.96
CA THR A 47 11.32 21.62 7.65
C THR A 47 11.79 20.23 7.21
N GLU A 48 13.05 19.92 7.50
CA GLU A 48 13.73 18.71 7.01
C GLU A 48 12.97 17.42 7.34
N PHE A 49 12.38 17.30 8.53
CA PHE A 49 11.61 16.12 8.91
C PHE A 49 10.33 15.93 8.08
N ILE A 50 9.65 17.02 7.73
CA ILE A 50 8.46 16.96 6.85
C ILE A 50 8.87 16.49 5.47
N ASP A 51 9.93 17.08 4.92
CA ASP A 51 10.44 16.73 3.59
C ASP A 51 10.92 15.28 3.54
N LEU A 52 11.64 14.83 4.56
CA LEU A 52 12.07 13.44 4.68
C LEU A 52 10.90 12.47 4.79
N ALA A 53 9.90 12.79 5.63
CA ALA A 53 8.71 11.94 5.79
C ALA A 53 7.93 11.81 4.47
N ASN A 54 7.73 12.91 3.75
CA ASN A 54 7.09 12.92 2.44
C ASN A 54 7.88 12.08 1.43
N LYS A 55 9.20 12.26 1.37
CA LYS A 55 10.07 11.48 0.50
C LYS A 55 9.95 9.98 0.77
N VAL A 56 10.09 9.55 2.02
CA VAL A 56 9.98 8.13 2.39
C VAL A 56 8.61 7.58 2.04
N ASN A 57 7.53 8.34 2.29
CA ASN A 57 6.18 7.93 1.94
C ASN A 57 6.01 7.71 0.43
N LEU A 58 6.53 8.61 -0.40
CA LEU A 58 6.46 8.51 -1.86
C LEU A 58 7.31 7.36 -2.43
N GLU A 59 8.35 6.94 -1.75
CA GLU A 59 9.24 5.83 -2.15
C GLU A 59 8.68 4.44 -1.75
N MET A 60 7.63 4.36 -0.93
CA MET A 60 7.09 3.09 -0.45
C MET A 60 6.57 2.16 -1.57
N PRO A 61 5.88 2.63 -2.63
CA PRO A 61 5.48 1.76 -3.74
C PRO A 61 6.67 1.10 -4.44
N GLU A 62 7.77 1.83 -4.65
CA GLU A 62 9.01 1.29 -5.24
C GLU A 62 9.65 0.26 -4.31
N TYR A 63 9.69 0.54 -3.01
CA TYR A 63 10.17 -0.41 -2.01
C TYR A 63 9.38 -1.72 -2.04
N VAL A 64 8.04 -1.65 -2.07
CA VAL A 64 7.16 -2.84 -2.15
C VAL A 64 7.40 -3.60 -3.45
N SER A 65 7.46 -2.91 -4.58
CA SER A 65 7.79 -3.52 -5.88
C SER A 65 9.12 -4.28 -5.84
N SER A 66 10.15 -3.66 -5.27
CA SER A 66 11.47 -4.28 -5.10
C SER A 66 11.43 -5.54 -4.22
N ARG A 67 10.68 -5.50 -3.11
CA ARG A 67 10.49 -6.65 -2.22
C ARG A 67 9.78 -7.81 -2.94
N VAL A 68 8.68 -7.50 -3.64
CA VAL A 68 7.92 -8.48 -4.43
C VAL A 68 8.79 -9.09 -5.54
N LYS A 69 9.54 -8.24 -6.27
CA LYS A 69 10.50 -8.69 -7.28
C LYS A 69 11.52 -9.70 -6.72
N SER A 70 12.05 -9.42 -5.54
CA SER A 70 13.00 -10.33 -4.87
C SER A 70 12.36 -11.67 -4.52
N LEU A 71 11.13 -11.66 -4.04
CA LEU A 71 10.36 -12.88 -3.71
C LEU A 71 10.03 -13.71 -4.95
N LEU A 72 9.84 -13.07 -6.11
CA LEU A 72 9.58 -13.71 -7.39
C LEU A 72 10.86 -14.13 -8.15
N GLY A 73 12.00 -14.15 -7.50
CA GLY A 73 13.27 -14.60 -8.10
C GLY A 73 13.98 -13.56 -8.95
N GLY A 74 13.66 -12.27 -8.80
CA GLY A 74 14.37 -11.15 -9.41
C GLY A 74 13.80 -10.62 -10.74
N ALA A 75 12.70 -11.19 -11.24
CA ALA A 75 12.04 -10.73 -12.47
C ALA A 75 10.54 -10.52 -12.27
N LEU A 76 10.00 -9.46 -12.90
CA LEU A 76 8.56 -9.17 -12.93
C LEU A 76 7.95 -9.34 -14.32
N VAL A 77 8.77 -9.44 -15.38
CA VAL A 77 8.29 -9.55 -16.76
C VAL A 77 7.40 -10.79 -16.92
N GLY A 78 6.19 -10.59 -17.44
CA GLY A 78 5.19 -11.65 -17.65
C GLY A 78 4.59 -12.26 -16.38
N LYS A 79 4.87 -11.68 -15.21
CA LYS A 79 4.27 -12.10 -13.94
C LYS A 79 2.86 -11.56 -13.81
N LYS A 80 1.91 -12.39 -13.42
CA LYS A 80 0.54 -12.00 -13.11
C LYS A 80 0.44 -11.54 -11.67
N ILE A 81 0.21 -10.27 -11.46
CA ILE A 81 0.18 -9.63 -10.14
C ILE A 81 -1.21 -9.05 -9.88
N LEU A 82 -1.80 -9.41 -8.74
CA LEU A 82 -3.05 -8.82 -8.27
C LEU A 82 -2.77 -7.85 -7.12
N ILE A 83 -3.22 -6.60 -7.25
CA ILE A 83 -3.24 -5.62 -6.16
C ILE A 83 -4.63 -5.65 -5.53
N VAL A 84 -4.71 -5.93 -4.23
CA VAL A 84 -5.95 -5.90 -3.45
C VAL A 84 -6.01 -4.62 -2.64
N GLY A 85 -7.08 -3.83 -2.88
CA GLY A 85 -7.31 -2.52 -2.29
C GLY A 85 -6.64 -1.39 -3.07
N VAL A 86 -7.44 -0.66 -3.86
CA VAL A 86 -7.00 0.54 -4.59
C VAL A 86 -7.50 1.84 -3.98
N ALA A 87 -8.41 1.76 -3.01
CA ALA A 87 -8.79 2.89 -2.17
C ALA A 87 -7.59 3.39 -1.34
N TYR A 88 -7.61 4.65 -0.91
CA TYR A 88 -6.56 5.16 -0.03
C TYR A 88 -6.72 4.72 1.44
N LYS A 89 -7.89 4.23 1.82
CA LYS A 89 -8.23 3.82 3.19
C LYS A 89 -9.25 2.68 3.17
N SER A 90 -9.20 1.80 4.18
CA SER A 90 -10.18 0.73 4.35
C SER A 90 -11.61 1.27 4.45
N ASP A 91 -12.54 0.57 3.81
CA ASP A 91 -14.00 0.81 3.86
C ASP A 91 -14.45 2.19 3.33
N VAL A 92 -13.67 2.77 2.41
CA VAL A 92 -13.97 4.05 1.75
C VAL A 92 -13.75 3.92 0.24
N ALA A 93 -14.75 4.28 -0.56
CA ALA A 93 -14.68 4.26 -2.03
C ALA A 93 -14.00 5.52 -2.59
N ASP A 94 -12.79 5.82 -2.14
CA ASP A 94 -12.03 7.00 -2.56
C ASP A 94 -10.59 6.60 -2.89
N THR A 95 -10.17 6.90 -4.12
CA THR A 95 -8.86 6.52 -4.67
C THR A 95 -7.91 7.70 -4.82
N ARG A 96 -8.29 8.91 -4.32
CA ARG A 96 -7.45 10.10 -4.44
C ARG A 96 -6.12 9.91 -3.74
N GLU A 97 -5.04 10.22 -4.47
CA GLU A 97 -3.66 10.07 -3.97
C GLU A 97 -3.37 8.68 -3.38
N SER A 98 -4.10 7.64 -3.86
CA SER A 98 -3.82 6.27 -3.41
C SER A 98 -2.45 5.81 -3.90
N PRO A 99 -1.58 5.32 -3.00
CA PRO A 99 -0.27 4.79 -3.39
C PRO A 99 -0.36 3.53 -4.26
N SER A 100 -1.52 2.87 -4.31
CA SER A 100 -1.77 1.75 -5.23
C SER A 100 -1.69 2.17 -6.70
N ALA A 101 -1.98 3.44 -7.03
CA ALA A 101 -1.85 3.96 -8.38
C ALA A 101 -0.39 3.97 -8.86
N GLU A 102 0.51 4.41 -7.99
CA GLU A 102 1.95 4.42 -8.32
C GLU A 102 2.53 3.01 -8.35
N LEU A 103 2.14 2.15 -7.39
CA LEU A 103 2.55 0.74 -7.40
C LEU A 103 2.14 0.04 -8.70
N LEU A 104 0.89 0.24 -9.17
CA LEU A 104 0.40 -0.33 -10.41
C LEU A 104 1.27 0.09 -11.60
N LYS A 105 1.58 1.39 -11.73
CA LYS A 105 2.45 1.91 -12.79
C LYS A 105 3.86 1.31 -12.74
N ILE A 106 4.47 1.23 -11.56
CA ILE A 106 5.82 0.68 -11.37
C ILE A 106 5.87 -0.78 -11.83
N LEU A 107 4.89 -1.59 -11.43
CA LEU A 107 4.79 -2.99 -11.79
C LEU A 107 4.56 -3.18 -13.30
N GLN A 108 3.65 -2.41 -13.91
CA GLN A 108 3.41 -2.42 -15.35
C GLN A 108 4.66 -2.01 -16.14
N ASN A 109 5.34 -0.96 -15.73
CA ASN A 109 6.60 -0.50 -16.37
C ASN A 109 7.71 -1.55 -16.23
N SER A 110 7.63 -2.42 -15.24
CA SER A 110 8.55 -3.56 -15.05
C SER A 110 8.16 -4.78 -15.89
N GLY A 111 7.12 -4.68 -16.73
CA GLY A 111 6.67 -5.73 -17.64
C GLY A 111 5.77 -6.79 -17.01
N ALA A 112 5.18 -6.52 -15.85
CA ALA A 112 4.20 -7.41 -15.23
C ALA A 112 2.80 -7.22 -15.82
N ASP A 113 2.00 -8.30 -15.82
CA ASP A 113 0.57 -8.27 -16.10
C ASP A 113 -0.16 -7.96 -14.78
N VAL A 114 -0.55 -6.70 -14.60
CA VAL A 114 -1.10 -6.21 -13.33
C VAL A 114 -2.60 -6.09 -13.39
N TYR A 115 -3.24 -6.71 -12.40
CA TYR A 115 -4.67 -6.68 -12.13
C TYR A 115 -4.92 -6.00 -10.79
N TRP A 116 -6.14 -5.56 -10.54
CA TRP A 116 -6.54 -5.01 -9.25
C TRP A 116 -7.92 -5.51 -8.82
N HIS A 117 -8.12 -5.62 -7.52
CA HIS A 117 -9.37 -6.00 -6.89
C HIS A 117 -9.72 -5.02 -5.77
N ASP A 118 -10.96 -4.53 -5.77
CA ASP A 118 -11.51 -3.71 -4.70
C ASP A 118 -13.03 -3.69 -4.80
N ASP A 119 -13.71 -4.35 -3.87
CA ASP A 119 -15.19 -4.46 -3.88
C ASP A 119 -15.90 -3.16 -3.50
N VAL A 120 -15.18 -2.22 -2.87
CA VAL A 120 -15.73 -0.93 -2.43
C VAL A 120 -15.63 0.10 -3.56
N VAL A 121 -14.54 0.07 -4.33
CA VAL A 121 -14.32 0.99 -5.47
C VAL A 121 -15.04 0.52 -6.73
N GLY A 122 -15.02 -0.77 -7.03
CA GLY A 122 -15.71 -1.38 -8.17
C GLY A 122 -15.15 -1.03 -9.55
N GLU A 123 -14.99 0.26 -9.85
CA GLU A 123 -14.41 0.78 -11.11
C GLU A 123 -13.32 1.81 -10.82
N TRP A 124 -12.18 1.66 -11.49
CA TRP A 124 -11.02 2.55 -11.30
C TRP A 124 -10.15 2.59 -12.56
N SER A 125 -9.71 3.79 -12.94
CA SER A 125 -8.84 4.01 -14.11
C SER A 125 -9.35 3.37 -15.40
N GLY A 126 -10.68 3.36 -15.60
CA GLY A 126 -11.33 2.83 -16.80
C GLY A 126 -11.39 1.30 -16.89
N SER A 127 -11.15 0.61 -15.78
CA SER A 127 -11.31 -0.84 -15.67
C SER A 127 -12.14 -1.21 -14.44
N VAL A 128 -12.72 -2.41 -14.47
CA VAL A 128 -13.50 -2.95 -13.35
C VAL A 128 -12.65 -3.81 -12.44
N SER A 129 -13.09 -3.92 -11.18
CA SER A 129 -12.46 -4.78 -10.18
C SER A 129 -12.39 -6.23 -10.67
N THR A 130 -11.19 -6.82 -10.60
CA THR A 130 -10.96 -8.22 -10.97
C THR A 130 -11.41 -9.12 -9.83
N PRO A 131 -12.18 -10.19 -10.06
CA PRO A 131 -12.54 -11.14 -9.00
C PRO A 131 -11.32 -11.77 -8.31
N LEU A 132 -11.46 -12.08 -7.01
CA LEU A 132 -10.44 -12.82 -6.23
C LEU A 132 -10.42 -14.32 -6.61
N VAL A 133 -10.41 -14.61 -7.92
CA VAL A 133 -10.37 -15.96 -8.47
C VAL A 133 -9.36 -15.98 -9.59
N GLY A 134 -8.37 -16.84 -9.51
CA GLY A 134 -7.36 -16.99 -10.57
C GLY A 134 -6.02 -17.49 -10.02
N ASP A 135 -5.10 -17.72 -10.95
CA ASP A 135 -3.73 -18.12 -10.65
C ASP A 135 -2.81 -16.90 -10.85
N PHE A 136 -2.64 -16.12 -9.79
CA PHE A 136 -1.67 -15.02 -9.77
C PHE A 136 -0.31 -15.54 -9.26
N ASP A 137 0.78 -15.02 -9.81
CA ASP A 137 2.13 -15.30 -9.28
C ASP A 137 2.32 -14.68 -7.89
N VAL A 138 1.68 -13.52 -7.65
CA VAL A 138 1.64 -12.87 -6.34
C VAL A 138 0.38 -12.03 -6.17
N VAL A 139 -0.13 -11.99 -4.95
CA VAL A 139 -1.14 -11.01 -4.51
C VAL A 139 -0.48 -10.01 -3.56
N ILE A 140 -0.63 -8.72 -3.84
CA ILE A 140 -0.17 -7.61 -2.99
C ILE A 140 -1.40 -7.01 -2.31
N VAL A 141 -1.49 -7.13 -1.00
CA VAL A 141 -2.57 -6.53 -0.22
C VAL A 141 -2.13 -5.12 0.20
N ALA A 142 -2.57 -4.13 -0.56
CA ALA A 142 -2.27 -2.71 -0.33
C ALA A 142 -3.19 -2.11 0.74
N ILE A 143 -4.50 -2.37 0.61
CA ILE A 143 -5.54 -2.04 1.58
C ILE A 143 -6.41 -3.28 1.79
N LEU A 144 -6.79 -3.54 3.03
CA LEU A 144 -7.73 -4.61 3.38
C LEU A 144 -9.03 -3.99 3.89
N HIS A 145 -10.11 -4.12 3.09
CA HIS A 145 -11.46 -3.74 3.50
C HIS A 145 -12.05 -4.80 4.44
N SER A 146 -13.02 -4.40 5.25
CA SER A 146 -13.63 -5.30 6.24
C SER A 146 -14.46 -6.43 5.62
N ASN A 147 -14.94 -6.26 4.39
CA ASN A 147 -15.76 -7.22 3.65
C ASN A 147 -14.96 -8.20 2.78
N VAL A 148 -13.65 -8.04 2.66
CA VAL A 148 -12.81 -8.89 1.80
C VAL A 148 -12.61 -10.27 2.41
N ASP A 149 -12.85 -11.31 1.63
CA ASP A 149 -12.55 -12.69 2.04
C ASP A 149 -11.03 -12.98 1.97
N VAL A 150 -10.41 -13.00 3.13
CA VAL A 150 -8.99 -13.32 3.28
C VAL A 150 -8.64 -14.71 2.76
N ASN A 151 -9.55 -15.70 2.87
CA ASN A 151 -9.30 -17.02 2.33
C ASN A 151 -9.28 -17.02 0.81
N ALA A 152 -10.11 -16.20 0.15
CA ALA A 152 -10.06 -16.02 -1.29
C ALA A 152 -8.70 -15.43 -1.73
N ILE A 153 -8.16 -14.46 -0.99
CA ILE A 153 -6.80 -13.94 -1.22
C ILE A 153 -5.76 -15.06 -1.14
N LEU A 154 -5.77 -15.83 -0.05
CA LEU A 154 -4.78 -16.88 0.20
C LEU A 154 -4.86 -18.04 -0.83
N ASN A 155 -6.05 -18.28 -1.40
CA ASN A 155 -6.28 -19.32 -2.41
C ASN A 155 -5.98 -18.84 -3.84
N SER A 156 -5.86 -17.54 -4.09
CA SER A 156 -5.66 -16.96 -5.43
C SER A 156 -4.18 -16.90 -5.86
N SER A 157 -3.23 -17.14 -4.94
CA SER A 157 -1.79 -17.12 -5.23
C SER A 157 -0.99 -17.92 -4.21
N PRO A 158 0.11 -18.58 -4.64
CA PRO A 158 1.06 -19.22 -3.72
C PRO A 158 1.89 -18.19 -2.91
N LEU A 159 1.89 -16.93 -3.31
CA LEU A 159 2.65 -15.86 -2.69
C LEU A 159 1.74 -14.66 -2.39
N VAL A 160 1.62 -14.29 -1.11
CA VAL A 160 0.89 -13.10 -0.68
C VAL A 160 1.85 -12.15 0.02
N PHE A 161 1.85 -10.89 -0.40
CA PHE A 161 2.59 -9.80 0.23
C PHE A 161 1.62 -8.80 0.88
N ASP A 162 1.56 -8.82 2.19
CA ASP A 162 0.62 -7.99 2.97
C ASP A 162 1.30 -6.70 3.45
N CYS A 163 0.94 -5.56 2.84
CA CYS A 163 1.38 -4.25 3.27
C CYS A 163 0.65 -3.76 4.52
N THR A 164 -0.49 -4.36 4.87
CA THR A 164 -1.33 -3.89 5.98
C THR A 164 -0.95 -4.51 7.33
N GLY A 165 -0.26 -5.65 7.31
CA GLY A 165 0.07 -6.42 8.49
C GLY A 165 -1.13 -7.06 9.19
N LYS A 166 -2.29 -7.14 8.53
CA LYS A 166 -3.55 -7.62 9.12
C LYS A 166 -3.85 -9.09 8.85
N ILE A 167 -3.17 -9.71 7.87
CA ILE A 167 -3.40 -11.11 7.52
C ILE A 167 -2.49 -12.00 8.37
N GLU A 168 -3.08 -12.78 9.25
CA GLU A 168 -2.35 -13.74 10.10
C GLU A 168 -2.22 -15.08 9.38
N SER A 169 -1.05 -15.31 8.79
CA SER A 169 -0.70 -16.58 8.15
C SER A 169 0.82 -16.73 8.06
N THR A 170 1.31 -17.96 8.16
CA THR A 170 2.74 -18.28 8.06
C THR A 170 3.29 -18.19 6.63
N VAL A 171 2.40 -18.20 5.63
CA VAL A 171 2.78 -18.14 4.20
C VAL A 171 2.71 -16.71 3.64
N VAL A 172 2.35 -15.72 4.48
CA VAL A 172 2.24 -14.32 4.10
C VAL A 172 3.53 -13.56 4.41
N HIS A 173 4.10 -12.93 3.39
CA HIS A 173 5.19 -11.99 3.56
C HIS A 173 4.64 -10.60 3.92
N ARG A 174 5.35 -9.88 4.77
CA ARG A 174 4.94 -8.55 5.27
C ARG A 174 6.03 -7.50 5.03
N LEU A 175 5.61 -6.23 5.15
CA LEU A 175 6.53 -5.08 5.19
C LEU A 175 7.54 -5.18 6.32
#